data_622ca4a1a4fb086e1a99de1bce45f65c
#
_entry.id   622ca4a1a4fb086e1a99de1bce45f65c
#
_cell.length_a   1.000
_cell.length_b   1.000
_cell.length_c   1.000
_cell.angle_alpha   90.00
_cell.angle_beta   90.00
_cell.angle_gamma   90.00
#
_symmetry.space_group_name_H-M   'P 1'
#
loop_
_entity.id
_entity.type
_entity.pdbx_description
1 polymer ?
#
loop_
_entity_poly.entity_id
_entity_poly.type
_entity_poly.pdbx_seq_one_letter_code
_entity_poly.pdbx_strand_id
1 'polypeptide(L)'
;IQGASPLAQPAYAISPHNLACQYLFADCQIDLGQIVAAKAILENIALADQDNRYSVLQGKIELAEQAAESPELKALQAQLELEPENQQVKVELAVALHAAHQNEPALELLYAVVQQDMSFGDAKKHLLDMINALPDGEPLKSSYRRKVYSLMY
;
A
#
# COMPACT_ATOMS: atom_id res chain seq x y z
N ILE A 1 -6.95 -19.37 -2.26
CA ILE A 1 -5.78 -19.27 -1.43
C ILE A 1 -4.73 -18.31 -2.01
N GLN A 2 -4.93 -17.86 -3.17
CA GLN A 2 -4.07 -16.85 -3.75
C GLN A 2 -4.60 -15.49 -3.37
N GLY A 3 -3.79 -14.70 -2.70
CA GLY A 3 -4.17 -13.38 -2.26
C GLY A 3 -2.98 -12.47 -2.20
N ALA A 4 -3.21 -11.24 -1.76
CA ALA A 4 -2.17 -10.23 -1.72
C ALA A 4 -1.10 -10.53 -0.66
N SER A 5 -1.50 -11.16 0.45
CA SER A 5 -0.57 -11.42 1.56
C SER A 5 -0.40 -12.93 1.77
N PRO A 6 0.67 -13.53 1.25
CA PRO A 6 0.89 -14.97 1.41
C PRO A 6 1.02 -15.43 2.86
N LEU A 7 1.49 -14.58 3.77
CA LEU A 7 1.62 -14.94 5.17
C LEU A 7 0.29 -14.96 5.90
N ALA A 8 -0.58 -13.99 5.64
CA ALA A 8 -1.90 -13.96 6.25
C ALA A 8 -2.86 -14.93 5.57
N GLN A 9 -2.69 -15.14 4.27
CA GLN A 9 -3.58 -15.97 3.50
C GLN A 9 -3.58 -17.45 3.93
N PRO A 10 -2.44 -18.11 4.16
CA PRO A 10 -2.46 -19.48 4.67
C PRO A 10 -3.21 -19.61 6.00
N ALA A 11 -3.00 -18.65 6.91
CA ALA A 11 -3.73 -18.66 8.18
C ALA A 11 -5.23 -18.49 7.96
N TYR A 12 -5.62 -17.60 7.06
CA TYR A 12 -7.02 -17.39 6.70
C TYR A 12 -7.63 -18.66 6.08
N ALA A 13 -6.91 -19.33 5.19
CA ALA A 13 -7.38 -20.55 4.54
C ALA A 13 -7.54 -21.70 5.53
N ILE A 14 -6.65 -21.80 6.51
CA ILE A 14 -6.72 -22.85 7.55
C ILE A 14 -7.88 -22.59 8.50
N SER A 15 -8.12 -21.32 8.84
CA SER A 15 -9.14 -20.95 9.81
C SER A 15 -9.98 -19.78 9.28
N PRO A 16 -10.80 -20.01 8.24
CA PRO A 16 -11.55 -18.92 7.61
C PRO A 16 -12.55 -18.25 8.53
N HIS A 17 -12.94 -18.92 9.61
CA HIS A 17 -13.82 -18.35 10.61
C HIS A 17 -13.08 -17.74 11.80
N ASN A 18 -11.75 -17.70 11.75
CA ASN A 18 -10.99 -17.01 12.78
C ASN A 18 -11.10 -15.51 12.60
N LEU A 19 -11.89 -14.88 13.45
CA LEU A 19 -12.22 -13.47 13.36
C LEU A 19 -10.96 -12.58 13.45
N ALA A 20 -10.04 -12.94 14.33
CA ALA A 20 -8.79 -12.17 14.49
C ALA A 20 -7.96 -12.20 13.21
N CYS A 21 -7.87 -13.35 12.54
CA CYS A 21 -7.16 -13.47 11.27
C CYS A 21 -7.83 -12.66 10.16
N GLN A 22 -9.15 -12.66 10.10
CA GLN A 22 -9.91 -11.89 9.12
C GLN A 22 -9.65 -10.39 9.28
N TYR A 23 -9.72 -9.90 10.51
CA TYR A 23 -9.46 -8.48 10.79
C TYR A 23 -8.01 -8.11 10.51
N LEU A 24 -7.07 -8.95 10.89
CA LEU A 24 -5.65 -8.70 10.62
C LEU A 24 -5.37 -8.64 9.12
N PHE A 25 -5.94 -9.58 8.36
CA PHE A 25 -5.75 -9.63 6.92
C PHE A 25 -6.35 -8.40 6.24
N ALA A 26 -7.57 -7.99 6.66
CA ALA A 26 -8.20 -6.79 6.14
C ALA A 26 -7.36 -5.54 6.43
N ASP A 27 -6.82 -5.42 7.63
CA ASP A 27 -5.98 -4.29 8.02
C ASP A 27 -4.71 -4.22 7.17
N CYS A 28 -4.06 -5.36 6.93
CA CYS A 28 -2.91 -5.43 6.04
C CYS A 28 -3.25 -5.00 4.61
N GLN A 29 -4.41 -5.40 4.10
CA GLN A 29 -4.85 -5.01 2.77
C GLN A 29 -5.06 -3.50 2.67
N ILE A 30 -5.63 -2.88 3.71
CA ILE A 30 -5.82 -1.43 3.73
C ILE A 30 -4.46 -0.72 3.69
N ASP A 31 -3.51 -1.17 4.49
CA ASP A 31 -2.18 -0.57 4.55
C ASP A 31 -1.42 -0.69 3.23
N LEU A 32 -1.72 -1.72 2.45
CA LEU A 32 -1.13 -1.91 1.13
C LEU A 32 -1.87 -1.17 0.02
N GLY A 33 -2.97 -0.50 0.34
CA GLY A 33 -3.79 0.17 -0.66
C GLY A 33 -4.77 -0.74 -1.38
N GLN A 34 -4.91 -1.99 -0.92
CA GLN A 34 -5.82 -2.98 -1.50
C GLN A 34 -7.22 -2.83 -0.90
N ILE A 35 -7.85 -1.70 -1.14
CA ILE A 35 -9.11 -1.33 -0.48
C ILE A 35 -10.26 -2.27 -0.87
N VAL A 36 -10.33 -2.65 -2.14
CA VAL A 36 -11.38 -3.57 -2.63
C VAL A 36 -11.27 -4.92 -1.94
N ALA A 37 -10.06 -5.44 -1.80
CA ALA A 37 -9.83 -6.70 -1.11
C ALA A 37 -10.22 -6.63 0.36
N ALA A 38 -9.87 -5.52 1.02
CA ALA A 38 -10.25 -5.30 2.42
C ALA A 38 -11.76 -5.25 2.60
N LYS A 39 -12.46 -4.54 1.72
CA LYS A 39 -13.93 -4.48 1.75
C LYS A 39 -14.54 -5.87 1.60
N ALA A 40 -14.03 -6.66 0.67
CA ALA A 40 -14.54 -8.02 0.44
C ALA A 40 -14.37 -8.89 1.68
N ILE A 41 -13.26 -8.76 2.39
CA ILE A 41 -13.03 -9.50 3.63
C ILE A 41 -14.05 -9.09 4.69
N LEU A 42 -14.27 -7.78 4.87
CA LEU A 42 -15.21 -7.27 5.86
C LEU A 42 -16.65 -7.67 5.55
N GLU A 43 -17.02 -7.71 4.28
CA GLU A 43 -18.37 -8.14 3.86
C GLU A 43 -18.66 -9.58 4.21
N ASN A 44 -17.63 -10.42 4.31
CA ASN A 44 -17.78 -11.82 4.68
C ASN A 44 -17.89 -12.04 6.18
N ILE A 45 -17.70 -11.01 6.99
CA ILE A 45 -17.83 -11.11 8.45
C ILE A 45 -19.30 -11.04 8.81
N ALA A 46 -19.77 -12.06 9.55
CA ALA A 46 -21.16 -12.13 9.98
C ALA A 46 -21.52 -10.93 10.86
N LEU A 47 -22.76 -10.49 10.76
CA LEU A 47 -23.23 -9.33 11.53
C LEU A 47 -23.01 -9.50 13.04
N ALA A 48 -23.20 -10.72 13.54
CA ALA A 48 -23.00 -11.02 14.96
C ALA A 48 -21.52 -10.91 15.38
N ASP A 49 -20.59 -11.00 14.43
CA ASP A 49 -19.16 -10.93 14.68
C ASP A 49 -18.59 -9.52 14.43
N GLN A 50 -19.42 -8.60 13.98
CA GLN A 50 -19.03 -7.21 13.76
C GLN A 50 -18.91 -6.51 15.11
N ASP A 51 -17.69 -6.23 15.50
CA ASP A 51 -17.39 -5.55 16.77
C ASP A 51 -16.64 -4.24 16.52
N ASN A 52 -15.98 -3.74 17.55
CA ASN A 52 -15.22 -2.49 17.48
C ASN A 52 -14.16 -2.53 16.38
N ARG A 53 -13.54 -3.69 16.16
CA ARG A 53 -12.51 -3.84 15.11
C ARG A 53 -13.09 -3.62 13.72
N TYR A 54 -14.30 -4.11 13.49
CA TYR A 54 -15.00 -3.89 12.22
C TYR A 54 -15.20 -2.40 11.96
N SER A 55 -15.70 -1.67 12.95
CA SER A 55 -15.91 -0.22 12.84
C SER A 55 -14.61 0.54 12.60
N VAL A 56 -13.54 0.16 13.28
CA VAL A 56 -12.22 0.79 13.12
C VAL A 56 -11.71 0.59 11.69
N LEU A 57 -11.84 -0.62 11.15
CA LEU A 57 -11.36 -0.92 9.80
C LEU A 57 -12.21 -0.23 8.73
N GLN A 58 -13.52 -0.14 8.95
CA GLN A 58 -14.39 0.64 8.05
C GLN A 58 -13.98 2.10 8.02
N GLY A 59 -13.66 2.68 9.17
CA GLY A 59 -13.17 4.05 9.25
C GLY A 59 -11.85 4.23 8.52
N LYS A 60 -10.93 3.28 8.63
CA LYS A 60 -9.67 3.29 7.90
C LYS A 60 -9.90 3.25 6.38
N ILE A 61 -10.82 2.41 5.93
CA ILE A 61 -11.17 2.31 4.51
C ILE A 61 -11.72 3.65 4.00
N GLU A 62 -12.65 4.24 4.75
CA GLU A 62 -13.22 5.54 4.39
C GLU A 62 -12.15 6.62 4.26
N LEU A 63 -11.25 6.70 5.25
CA LEU A 63 -10.16 7.67 5.22
C LEU A 63 -9.23 7.46 4.03
N ALA A 64 -8.91 6.21 3.72
CA ALA A 64 -8.07 5.88 2.59
C ALA A 64 -8.73 6.26 1.26
N GLU A 65 -10.03 6.00 1.12
CA GLU A 65 -10.77 6.38 -0.07
C GLU A 65 -10.84 7.90 -0.25
N GLN A 66 -11.09 8.62 0.84
CA GLN A 66 -11.12 10.08 0.81
C GLN A 66 -9.75 10.66 0.44
N ALA A 67 -8.68 10.10 0.99
CA ALA A 67 -7.33 10.53 0.67
C ALA A 67 -6.97 10.26 -0.80
N ALA A 68 -7.40 9.11 -1.32
CA ALA A 68 -7.16 8.74 -2.72
C ALA A 68 -7.92 9.66 -3.70
N GLU A 69 -8.99 10.29 -3.24
CA GLU A 69 -9.77 11.22 -4.04
C GLU A 69 -9.43 12.68 -3.75
N SER A 70 -8.36 12.94 -3.01
CA SER A 70 -7.98 14.31 -2.69
C SER A 70 -7.67 15.11 -3.96
N PRO A 71 -8.01 16.41 -4.01
CA PRO A 71 -7.69 17.25 -5.16
C PRO A 71 -6.19 17.34 -5.42
N GLU A 72 -5.38 17.32 -4.38
CA GLU A 72 -3.91 17.34 -4.50
C GLU A 72 -3.40 16.12 -5.26
N LEU A 73 -3.88 14.94 -4.89
CA LEU A 73 -3.47 13.69 -5.54
C LEU A 73 -3.87 13.70 -7.02
N LYS A 74 -5.10 14.11 -7.30
CA LYS A 74 -5.60 14.21 -8.68
C LYS A 74 -4.80 15.22 -9.50
N ALA A 75 -4.44 16.33 -8.91
CA ALA A 75 -3.63 17.36 -9.58
C ALA A 75 -2.25 16.83 -9.93
N LEU A 76 -1.61 16.10 -9.02
CA LEU A 76 -0.30 15.49 -9.26
C LEU A 76 -0.37 14.40 -10.34
N GLN A 77 -1.42 13.61 -10.34
CA GLN A 77 -1.63 12.60 -11.37
C GLN A 77 -1.79 13.24 -12.76
N ALA A 78 -2.60 14.29 -12.84
CA ALA A 78 -2.80 15.02 -14.09
C ALA A 78 -1.48 15.67 -14.55
N GLN A 79 -0.73 16.23 -13.64
CA GLN A 79 0.57 16.84 -13.96
C GLN A 79 1.55 15.79 -14.49
N LEU A 80 1.57 14.61 -13.91
CA LEU A 80 2.43 13.53 -14.38
C LEU A 80 2.04 13.07 -15.79
N GLU A 81 0.74 13.05 -16.10
CA GLU A 81 0.27 12.72 -17.46
C GLU A 81 0.78 13.71 -18.51
N LEU A 82 0.87 14.98 -18.12
CA LEU A 82 1.40 16.03 -18.99
C LEU A 82 2.93 15.99 -19.08
N GLU A 83 3.58 15.61 -18.01
CA GLU A 83 5.03 15.59 -17.90
C GLU A 83 5.53 14.23 -17.37
N PRO A 84 5.39 13.15 -18.16
CA PRO A 84 5.70 11.80 -17.67
C PRO A 84 7.18 11.59 -17.32
N GLU A 85 8.06 12.46 -17.80
CA GLU A 85 9.49 12.38 -17.51
C GLU A 85 9.92 13.27 -16.33
N ASN A 86 8.98 13.99 -15.72
CA ASN A 86 9.29 14.87 -14.59
C ASN A 86 9.47 14.07 -13.32
N GLN A 87 10.74 13.88 -12.91
CA GLN A 87 11.07 13.08 -11.73
C GLN A 87 10.54 13.70 -10.44
N GLN A 88 10.55 15.04 -10.37
CA GLN A 88 10.02 15.72 -9.18
C GLN A 88 8.54 15.44 -8.96
N VAL A 89 7.74 15.47 -10.03
CA VAL A 89 6.32 15.15 -9.96
C VAL A 89 6.12 13.70 -9.52
N LYS A 90 6.94 12.78 -10.02
CA LYS A 90 6.87 11.37 -9.62
C LYS A 90 7.11 11.20 -8.12
N VAL A 91 8.10 11.91 -7.57
CA VAL A 91 8.40 11.84 -6.14
C VAL A 91 7.24 12.43 -5.32
N GLU A 92 6.73 13.58 -5.71
CA GLU A 92 5.61 14.22 -5.02
C GLU A 92 4.36 13.35 -5.05
N LEU A 93 4.05 12.77 -6.21
CA LEU A 93 2.92 11.87 -6.35
C LEU A 93 3.11 10.61 -5.49
N ALA A 94 4.31 10.06 -5.45
CA ALA A 94 4.58 8.87 -4.63
C ALA A 94 4.38 9.16 -3.14
N VAL A 95 4.82 10.33 -2.67
CA VAL A 95 4.60 10.73 -1.27
C VAL A 95 3.10 10.88 -0.98
N ALA A 96 2.35 11.49 -1.89
CA ALA A 96 0.92 11.65 -1.74
C ALA A 96 0.18 10.30 -1.76
N LEU A 97 0.60 9.38 -2.62
CA LEU A 97 0.05 8.02 -2.68
C LEU A 97 0.33 7.26 -1.38
N HIS A 98 1.53 7.39 -0.84
CA HIS A 98 1.88 6.76 0.44
C HIS A 98 1.00 7.30 1.57
N ALA A 99 0.76 8.61 1.60
CA ALA A 99 -0.13 9.22 2.59
C ALA A 99 -1.56 8.71 2.47
N ALA A 100 -1.97 8.32 1.26
CA ALA A 100 -3.28 7.73 0.98
C ALA A 100 -3.31 6.21 1.18
N HIS A 101 -2.28 5.62 1.77
CA HIS A 101 -2.10 4.18 1.97
C HIS A 101 -2.02 3.38 0.65
N GLN A 102 -1.66 4.03 -0.43
CA GLN A 102 -1.44 3.38 -1.73
C GLN A 102 0.05 3.08 -1.89
N ASN A 103 0.54 2.14 -1.08
CA ASN A 103 1.97 1.87 -0.99
C ASN A 103 2.57 1.28 -2.26
N GLU A 104 1.88 0.35 -2.89
CA GLU A 104 2.41 -0.31 -4.08
C GLU A 104 2.67 0.67 -5.23
N PRO A 105 1.70 1.49 -5.68
CA PRO A 105 1.99 2.47 -6.72
C PRO A 105 3.01 3.53 -6.30
N ALA A 106 3.05 3.89 -5.01
CA ALA A 106 4.06 4.82 -4.51
C ALA A 106 5.46 4.24 -4.66
N LEU A 107 5.64 2.98 -4.28
CA LEU A 107 6.92 2.29 -4.42
C LEU A 107 7.35 2.16 -5.87
N GLU A 108 6.42 1.86 -6.77
CA GLU A 108 6.70 1.76 -8.19
C GLU A 108 7.24 3.07 -8.76
N LEU A 109 6.61 4.19 -8.40
CA LEU A 109 7.05 5.51 -8.86
C LEU A 109 8.44 5.86 -8.35
N LEU A 110 8.67 5.66 -7.06
CA LEU A 110 9.99 5.95 -6.46
C LEU A 110 11.07 5.04 -7.01
N TYR A 111 10.75 3.77 -7.21
CA TYR A 111 11.69 2.84 -7.80
C TYR A 111 12.09 3.28 -9.22
N ALA A 112 11.12 3.70 -10.02
CA ALA A 112 11.38 4.20 -11.37
C ALA A 112 12.29 5.43 -11.35
N VAL A 113 12.08 6.36 -10.42
CA VAL A 113 12.93 7.54 -10.26
C VAL A 113 14.35 7.14 -9.89
N VAL A 114 14.50 6.29 -8.88
CA VAL A 114 15.81 5.83 -8.38
C VAL A 114 16.53 5.01 -9.47
N GLN A 115 15.81 4.25 -10.25
CA GLN A 115 16.37 3.46 -11.34
C GLN A 115 16.99 4.34 -12.43
N GLN A 116 16.38 5.48 -12.69
CA GLN A 116 16.93 6.45 -13.66
C GLN A 116 18.03 7.31 -13.06
N ASP A 117 17.87 7.75 -11.81
CA ASP A 117 18.83 8.60 -11.13
C ASP A 117 18.79 8.34 -9.62
N MET A 118 19.75 7.56 -9.13
CA MET A 118 19.82 7.21 -7.72
C MET A 118 20.10 8.40 -6.81
N SER A 119 20.63 9.47 -7.35
CA SER A 119 20.97 10.66 -6.58
C SER A 119 19.92 11.76 -6.71
N PHE A 120 18.79 11.48 -7.36
CA PHE A 120 17.74 12.49 -7.55
C PHE A 120 17.07 12.83 -6.22
N GLY A 121 17.35 14.01 -5.70
CA GLY A 121 16.75 14.53 -4.48
C GLY A 121 16.72 13.50 -3.35
N ASP A 122 15.59 13.37 -2.70
CA ASP A 122 15.37 12.42 -1.61
C ASP A 122 14.62 11.15 -2.04
N ALA A 123 14.53 10.89 -3.33
CA ALA A 123 13.77 9.75 -3.85
C ALA A 123 14.21 8.42 -3.23
N LYS A 124 15.51 8.18 -3.18
CA LYS A 124 16.07 6.97 -2.57
C LYS A 124 15.69 6.87 -1.09
N LYS A 125 15.80 7.98 -0.36
CA LYS A 125 15.43 8.02 1.05
C LYS A 125 13.95 7.71 1.24
N HIS A 126 13.08 8.35 0.47
CA HIS A 126 11.64 8.08 0.53
C HIS A 126 11.34 6.63 0.21
N LEU A 127 11.98 6.08 -0.81
CA LEU A 127 11.79 4.68 -1.19
C LEU A 127 12.17 3.73 -0.05
N LEU A 128 13.34 3.94 0.56
CA LEU A 128 13.79 3.12 1.68
C LEU A 128 12.89 3.27 2.89
N ASP A 129 12.46 4.47 3.21
CA ASP A 129 11.55 4.74 4.33
C ASP A 129 10.21 4.03 4.12
N MET A 130 9.67 4.07 2.92
CA MET A 130 8.42 3.38 2.60
C MET A 130 8.55 1.86 2.69
N ILE A 131 9.67 1.31 2.20
CA ILE A 131 9.93 -0.12 2.30
C ILE A 131 10.01 -0.55 3.77
N ASN A 132 10.73 0.22 4.59
CA ASN A 132 10.88 -0.09 6.00
C ASN A 132 9.60 0.07 6.80
N ALA A 133 8.67 0.89 6.32
CA ALA A 133 7.37 1.07 6.95
C ALA A 133 6.39 -0.07 6.68
N LEU A 134 6.66 -0.93 5.70
CA LEU A 134 5.80 -2.07 5.40
C LEU A 134 5.89 -3.11 6.53
N PRO A 135 4.80 -3.85 6.78
CA PRO A 135 4.80 -4.90 7.81
C PRO A 135 5.86 -5.97 7.54
N ASP A 136 6.46 -6.46 8.61
CA ASP A 136 7.42 -7.57 8.49
C ASP A 136 6.73 -8.80 7.93
N GLY A 137 7.43 -9.51 7.04
CA GLY A 137 6.88 -10.68 6.38
C GLY A 137 6.02 -10.36 5.16
N GLU A 138 5.78 -9.09 4.87
CA GLU A 138 5.05 -8.71 3.66
C GLU A 138 5.92 -8.95 2.43
N PRO A 139 5.42 -9.70 1.42
CA PRO A 139 6.19 -9.98 0.20
C PRO A 139 6.65 -8.72 -0.54
N LEU A 140 5.82 -7.67 -0.52
CA LEU A 140 6.15 -6.41 -1.16
C LEU A 140 7.42 -5.79 -0.55
N LYS A 141 7.56 -5.87 0.77
CA LYS A 141 8.74 -5.38 1.48
C LYS A 141 10.01 -6.10 1.02
N SER A 142 9.98 -7.42 1.01
CA SER A 142 11.13 -8.23 0.57
C SER A 142 11.46 -8.01 -0.89
N SER A 143 10.45 -7.94 -1.74
CA SER A 143 10.59 -7.74 -3.17
C SER A 143 11.29 -6.41 -3.49
N TYR A 144 10.80 -5.31 -2.91
CA TYR A 144 11.39 -4.00 -3.18
C TYR A 144 12.74 -3.83 -2.52
N ARG A 145 12.96 -4.43 -1.36
CA ARG A 145 14.28 -4.42 -0.73
C ARG A 145 15.32 -5.06 -1.64
N ARG A 146 15.01 -6.21 -2.24
CA ARG A 146 15.90 -6.87 -3.19
C ARG A 146 16.12 -6.04 -4.46
N LYS A 147 15.07 -5.43 -4.98
CA LYS A 147 15.15 -4.58 -6.17
C LYS A 147 16.08 -3.38 -5.92
N VAL A 148 15.95 -2.73 -4.77
CA VAL A 148 16.77 -1.59 -4.42
C VAL A 148 18.23 -2.01 -4.24
N TYR A 149 18.50 -3.12 -3.56
CA TYR A 149 19.85 -3.62 -3.39
C TYR A 149 20.49 -3.97 -4.73
N SER A 150 19.72 -4.52 -5.67
CA SER A 150 20.20 -4.79 -7.02
C SER A 150 20.64 -3.52 -7.75
N LEU A 151 19.97 -2.41 -7.50
CA LEU A 151 20.37 -1.12 -8.10
C LEU A 151 21.63 -0.56 -7.47
N MET A 152 21.83 -0.81 -6.17
CA MET A 152 22.96 -0.24 -5.43
C MET A 152 24.23 -1.06 -5.59
N TYR A 153 24.14 -2.32 -5.88
CA TYR A 153 25.23 -3.26 -5.99
C TYR A 153 25.16 -4.05 -7.29
#